data_7a726ee7d9348e25a257b8a7dfa45060
#
_entry.id   7a726ee7d9348e25a257b8a7dfa45060
#
_cell.length_a   1.000
_cell.length_b   1.000
_cell.length_c   1.000
_cell.angle_alpha   90.00
_cell.angle_beta   90.00
_cell.angle_gamma   90.00
#
_symmetry.space_group_name_H-M   'P 1'
#
loop_
_entity.id
_entity.type
_entity.pdbx_description
1 polymer ?
#
loop_
_entity_poly.entity_id
_entity_poly.type
_entity_poly.pdbx_seq_one_letter_code
_entity_poly.pdbx_strand_id
1 'polypeptide(L)'
;MKKYTKEHQWIELADNGTAKVGITKFAADELGEITFIELPSVGKTVHGNEQLCVVESVKAASDVFMPATGNITEVNSPLENDPSALNDDPEGAGWICIVKDVIATDLDALMDESQYAEFCK
;
A
#
# COMPACT_ATOMS: atom_id res chain seq x y z
N MET A 1 -9.35 5.25 -10.22
CA MET A 1 -9.36 6.22 -9.12
C MET A 1 -8.30 5.83 -8.11
N LYS A 2 -7.44 6.75 -7.76
CA LYS A 2 -6.33 6.50 -6.84
C LYS A 2 -6.44 7.41 -5.63
N LYS A 3 -6.28 6.85 -4.44
CA LYS A 3 -6.39 7.57 -3.17
C LYS A 3 -5.16 7.31 -2.31
N TYR A 4 -4.93 8.21 -1.35
CA TYR A 4 -3.74 8.18 -0.50
C TYR A 4 -4.11 8.40 0.96
N THR A 5 -3.32 7.80 1.86
CA THR A 5 -3.49 7.98 3.30
C THR A 5 -2.45 8.95 3.86
N LYS A 6 -2.71 9.44 5.06
CA LYS A 6 -1.74 10.27 5.80
C LYS A 6 -0.52 9.47 6.25
N GLU A 7 -0.63 8.14 6.25
CA GLU A 7 0.47 7.23 6.60
C GLU A 7 1.29 6.83 5.37
N HIS A 8 1.01 7.47 4.21
CA HIS A 8 1.76 7.28 2.95
C HIS A 8 1.57 5.90 2.32
N GLN A 9 0.32 5.42 2.32
CA GLN A 9 -0.09 4.28 1.50
C GLN A 9 -1.02 4.77 0.40
N TRP A 10 -1.08 4.00 -0.68
CA TRP A 10 -2.00 4.29 -1.77
C TRP A 10 -2.91 3.09 -2.04
N ILE A 11 -4.08 3.39 -2.60
CA ILE A 11 -5.02 2.39 -3.09
C ILE A 11 -5.55 2.86 -4.45
N GLU A 12 -5.51 1.97 -5.42
CA GLU A 12 -5.97 2.30 -6.78
C GLU A 12 -7.03 1.31 -7.22
N LEU A 13 -8.24 1.81 -7.44
CA LEU A 13 -9.38 1.00 -7.86
C LEU A 13 -9.29 0.70 -9.35
N ALA A 14 -9.52 -0.58 -9.68
CA ALA A 14 -9.65 -1.04 -11.06
C ALA A 14 -11.12 -1.15 -11.44
N ASP A 15 -11.39 -1.23 -12.75
CA ASP A 15 -12.76 -1.28 -13.27
C ASP A 15 -13.52 -2.54 -12.86
N ASN A 16 -12.81 -3.61 -12.52
CA ASN A 16 -13.42 -4.90 -12.15
C ASN A 16 -13.78 -5.01 -10.66
N GLY A 17 -13.73 -3.91 -9.91
CA GLY A 17 -14.08 -3.91 -8.50
C GLY A 17 -12.97 -4.32 -7.55
N THR A 18 -11.78 -4.61 -8.08
CA THR A 18 -10.60 -4.87 -7.25
C THR A 18 -9.78 -3.59 -7.08
N ALA A 19 -8.82 -3.60 -6.16
CA ALA A 19 -7.93 -2.47 -5.96
C ALA A 19 -6.53 -2.96 -5.62
N LYS A 20 -5.53 -2.24 -6.10
CA LYS A 20 -4.13 -2.46 -5.72
C LYS A 20 -3.79 -1.55 -4.54
N VAL A 21 -2.96 -2.06 -3.64
CA VAL A 21 -2.52 -1.34 -2.44
C VAL A 21 -1.01 -1.40 -2.35
N GLY A 22 -0.41 -0.29 -1.95
CA GLY A 22 1.03 -0.24 -1.76
C GLY A 22 1.45 0.99 -0.96
N ILE A 23 2.76 1.23 -0.91
CA ILE A 23 3.32 2.43 -0.27
C ILE A 23 3.64 3.46 -1.34
N THR A 24 3.63 4.75 -0.96
CA THR A 24 3.92 5.82 -1.90
C THR A 24 5.43 5.99 -2.09
N LYS A 25 5.79 6.73 -3.14
CA LYS A 25 7.19 7.10 -3.37
C LYS A 25 7.75 7.88 -2.17
N PHE A 26 6.95 8.74 -1.57
CA PHE A 26 7.34 9.48 -0.38
C PHE A 26 7.74 8.53 0.76
N ALA A 27 6.93 7.50 1.01
CA ALA A 27 7.23 6.51 2.04
C ALA A 27 8.50 5.73 1.72
N ALA A 28 8.67 5.31 0.47
CA ALA A 28 9.85 4.58 0.04
C ALA A 28 11.12 5.41 0.21
N ASP A 29 11.06 6.71 -0.16
CA ASP A 29 12.19 7.63 -0.01
C ASP A 29 12.55 7.85 1.47
N GLU A 30 11.55 7.95 2.33
CA GLU A 30 11.75 8.11 3.77
C GLU A 30 12.40 6.89 4.41
N LEU A 31 12.02 5.69 3.95
CA LEU A 31 12.56 4.44 4.47
C LEU A 31 13.99 4.16 3.99
N GLY A 32 14.36 4.69 2.83
CA GLY A 32 15.63 4.35 2.20
C GLY A 32 15.58 2.96 1.59
N GLU A 33 16.72 2.29 1.50
CA GLU A 33 16.78 0.96 0.86
C GLU A 33 15.96 -0.06 1.65
N ILE A 34 14.95 -0.62 1.00
CA ILE A 34 14.08 -1.63 1.59
C ILE A 34 14.73 -2.99 1.40
N THR A 35 14.87 -3.73 2.49
CA THR A 35 15.59 -5.00 2.53
C THR A 35 14.67 -6.20 2.67
N PHE A 36 13.45 -5.99 3.18
CA PHE A 36 12.51 -7.09 3.42
C PHE A 36 11.08 -6.56 3.52
N ILE A 37 10.12 -7.38 3.08
CA ILE A 37 8.70 -7.13 3.31
C ILE A 37 8.05 -8.43 3.77
N GLU A 38 7.25 -8.33 4.83
CA GLU A 38 6.39 -9.43 5.27
C GLU A 38 5.04 -9.23 4.60
N LEU A 39 4.74 -10.03 3.56
CA LEU A 39 3.50 -9.88 2.80
C LEU A 39 2.29 -10.33 3.61
N PRO A 40 1.11 -9.71 3.39
CA PRO A 40 -0.11 -10.15 4.05
C PRO A 40 -0.60 -11.49 3.51
N SER A 41 -1.56 -12.11 4.21
CA SER A 41 -2.11 -13.41 3.83
C SER A 41 -3.30 -13.26 2.89
N VAL A 42 -3.28 -14.02 1.79
CA VAL A 42 -4.41 -14.10 0.86
C VAL A 42 -5.63 -14.67 1.59
N GLY A 43 -6.80 -14.11 1.32
CA GLY A 43 -8.05 -14.54 1.92
C GLY A 43 -8.43 -13.80 3.21
N LYS A 44 -7.49 -13.03 3.76
CA LYS A 44 -7.75 -12.26 4.98
C LYS A 44 -8.49 -10.97 4.67
N THR A 45 -9.48 -10.63 5.50
CA THR A 45 -10.11 -9.31 5.47
C THR A 45 -9.34 -8.38 6.42
N VAL A 46 -8.92 -7.23 5.89
CA VAL A 46 -8.20 -6.22 6.68
C VAL A 46 -9.04 -4.95 6.68
N HIS A 47 -9.30 -4.42 7.86
CA HIS A 47 -10.09 -3.18 7.99
C HIS A 47 -9.20 -1.95 7.77
N GLY A 48 -9.83 -0.86 7.34
CA GLY A 48 -9.12 0.41 7.19
C GLY A 48 -8.41 0.80 8.47
N ASN A 49 -7.19 1.28 8.35
CA ASN A 49 -6.28 1.68 9.43
C ASN A 49 -5.71 0.52 10.27
N GLU A 50 -6.05 -0.72 9.97
CA GLU A 50 -5.38 -1.86 10.58
C GLU A 50 -4.04 -2.12 9.91
N GLN A 51 -3.13 -2.76 10.64
CA GLN A 51 -1.84 -3.15 10.09
C GLN A 51 -2.04 -4.18 8.97
N LEU A 52 -1.53 -3.85 7.79
CA LEU A 52 -1.56 -4.75 6.62
C LEU A 52 -0.33 -5.63 6.60
N CYS A 53 0.85 -5.04 6.74
CA CYS A 53 2.13 -5.75 6.68
C CYS A 53 3.23 -4.90 7.29
N VAL A 54 4.45 -5.45 7.32
CA VAL A 54 5.64 -4.76 7.81
C VAL A 54 6.67 -4.70 6.69
N VAL A 55 7.31 -3.54 6.53
CA VAL A 55 8.41 -3.33 5.59
C VAL A 55 9.66 -3.01 6.40
N GLU A 56 10.76 -3.71 6.14
CA GLU A 56 12.03 -3.44 6.79
C GLU A 56 13.00 -2.79 5.82
N SER A 57 13.71 -1.78 6.30
CA SER A 57 14.73 -1.08 5.53
C SER A 57 16.04 -1.09 6.30
N VAL A 58 17.09 -0.54 5.68
CA VAL A 58 18.40 -0.40 6.33
C VAL A 58 18.34 0.51 7.57
N LYS A 59 17.30 1.34 7.68
CA LYS A 59 17.14 2.27 8.80
C LYS A 59 16.26 1.72 9.92
N ALA A 60 15.15 1.06 9.58
CA ALA A 60 14.11 0.68 10.54
C ALA A 60 13.09 -0.28 9.95
N ALA A 61 12.24 -0.83 10.82
CA ALA A 61 11.03 -1.53 10.42
C ALA A 61 9.86 -0.56 10.49
N SER A 62 8.93 -0.66 9.55
CA SER A 62 7.77 0.22 9.48
C SER A 62 6.50 -0.58 9.22
N ASP A 63 5.44 -0.25 9.94
CA ASP A 63 4.13 -0.83 9.72
C ASP A 63 3.48 -0.16 8.50
N VAL A 64 2.84 -0.98 7.66
CA VAL A 64 2.01 -0.49 6.55
C VAL A 64 0.56 -0.72 6.95
N PHE A 65 -0.23 0.35 6.95
CA PHE A 65 -1.63 0.29 7.35
C PHE A 65 -2.53 0.20 6.13
N MET A 66 -3.66 -0.51 6.30
CA MET A 66 -4.61 -0.70 5.22
C MET A 66 -5.34 0.61 4.92
N PRO A 67 -5.35 1.09 3.66
CA PRO A 67 -6.03 2.34 3.32
C PRO A 67 -7.55 2.29 3.47
N ALA A 68 -8.16 1.15 3.15
CA ALA A 68 -9.60 0.96 3.22
C ALA A 68 -9.88 -0.53 3.45
N THR A 69 -11.02 -0.82 4.08
CA THR A 69 -11.42 -2.22 4.35
C THR A 69 -11.56 -3.00 3.04
N GLY A 70 -10.97 -4.18 2.98
CA GLY A 70 -11.07 -5.07 1.83
C GLY A 70 -10.56 -6.46 2.14
N ASN A 71 -10.83 -7.39 1.22
CA ASN A 71 -10.39 -8.78 1.33
C ASN A 71 -9.23 -9.03 0.37
N ILE A 72 -8.13 -9.56 0.88
CA ILE A 72 -6.91 -9.76 0.09
C ILE A 72 -7.10 -10.96 -0.83
N THR A 73 -6.98 -10.72 -2.15
CA THR A 73 -7.13 -11.77 -3.16
C THR A 73 -5.79 -12.22 -3.73
N GLU A 74 -4.79 -11.34 -3.71
CA GLU A 74 -3.49 -11.61 -4.30
C GLU A 74 -2.41 -10.78 -3.63
N VAL A 75 -1.21 -11.33 -3.53
CA VAL A 75 -0.04 -10.61 -3.01
C VAL A 75 1.07 -10.63 -4.08
N ASN A 76 1.93 -9.64 -4.05
CA ASN A 76 3.03 -9.52 -5.01
C ASN A 76 4.21 -10.37 -4.53
N SER A 77 4.10 -11.68 -4.71
CA SER A 77 5.06 -12.66 -4.19
C SER A 77 6.52 -12.41 -4.56
N PRO A 78 6.85 -11.91 -5.77
CA PRO A 78 8.24 -11.59 -6.08
C PRO A 78 8.92 -10.62 -5.12
N LEU A 79 8.17 -9.79 -4.40
CA LEU A 79 8.76 -8.87 -3.42
C LEU A 79 9.43 -9.58 -2.25
N GLU A 80 9.02 -10.82 -1.94
CA GLU A 80 9.64 -11.59 -0.87
C GLU A 80 11.11 -11.89 -1.14
N ASN A 81 11.45 -12.16 -2.38
CA ASN A 81 12.81 -12.50 -2.80
C ASN A 81 13.60 -11.28 -3.24
N ASP A 82 12.90 -10.27 -3.76
CA ASP A 82 13.53 -9.05 -4.27
C ASP A 82 12.62 -7.85 -4.03
N PRO A 83 12.78 -7.17 -2.89
CA PRO A 83 11.95 -6.00 -2.56
C PRO A 83 12.35 -4.72 -3.29
N SER A 84 13.31 -4.77 -4.21
CA SER A 84 13.81 -3.56 -4.89
C SER A 84 12.73 -2.76 -5.61
N ALA A 85 11.67 -3.42 -6.09
CA ALA A 85 10.55 -2.72 -6.75
C ALA A 85 9.84 -1.74 -5.80
N LEU A 86 9.91 -1.97 -4.50
CA LEU A 86 9.36 -1.03 -3.51
C LEU A 86 10.11 0.29 -3.51
N ASN A 87 11.40 0.28 -3.84
CA ASN A 87 12.19 1.50 -3.99
C ASN A 87 12.10 2.06 -5.40
N ASP A 88 12.16 1.19 -6.42
CA ASP A 88 12.25 1.61 -7.81
C ASP A 88 10.92 2.10 -8.38
N ASP A 89 9.83 1.44 -8.00
CA ASP A 89 8.50 1.77 -8.53
C ASP A 89 7.40 1.38 -7.54
N PRO A 90 7.36 2.04 -6.37
CA PRO A 90 6.42 1.65 -5.30
C PRO A 90 4.95 1.81 -5.67
N GLU A 91 4.64 2.69 -6.63
CA GLU A 91 3.26 2.93 -7.05
C GLU A 91 2.90 2.21 -8.35
N GLY A 92 3.80 1.39 -8.87
CA GLY A 92 3.60 0.57 -10.06
C GLY A 92 3.96 -0.88 -9.78
N ALA A 93 5.13 -1.32 -10.27
CA ALA A 93 5.58 -2.70 -10.11
C ALA A 93 5.71 -3.15 -8.66
N GLY A 94 5.89 -2.21 -7.72
CA GLY A 94 6.04 -2.47 -6.29
C GLY A 94 4.73 -2.55 -5.51
N TRP A 95 3.59 -2.77 -6.16
CA TRP A 95 2.33 -2.95 -5.44
C TRP A 95 2.46 -4.11 -4.45
N ILE A 96 1.76 -4.01 -3.30
CA ILE A 96 1.88 -5.01 -2.22
C ILE A 96 0.83 -6.09 -2.36
N CYS A 97 -0.43 -5.71 -2.50
CA CYS A 97 -1.53 -6.68 -2.62
C CYS A 97 -2.67 -6.13 -3.46
N ILE A 98 -3.54 -7.06 -3.86
CA ILE A 98 -4.80 -6.74 -4.54
C ILE A 98 -5.92 -7.18 -3.62
N VAL A 99 -6.93 -6.33 -3.47
CA VAL A 99 -8.07 -6.57 -2.59
C VAL A 99 -9.38 -6.46 -3.37
N LYS A 100 -10.41 -7.11 -2.85
CA LYS A 100 -11.79 -7.00 -3.37
C LYS A 100 -12.72 -6.52 -2.25
N ASP A 101 -13.97 -6.25 -2.60
CA ASP A 101 -15.01 -5.86 -1.63
C ASP A 101 -14.60 -4.65 -0.80
N VAL A 102 -13.95 -3.67 -1.45
CA VAL A 102 -13.49 -2.45 -0.81
C VAL A 102 -14.69 -1.62 -0.35
N ILE A 103 -14.65 -1.17 0.90
CA ILE A 103 -15.72 -0.34 1.48
C ILE A 103 -15.57 1.08 0.94
N ALA A 104 -16.54 1.51 0.12
CA ALA A 104 -16.49 2.81 -0.56
C ALA A 104 -16.42 3.99 0.41
N THR A 105 -17.11 3.90 1.55
CA THR A 105 -17.09 4.98 2.54
C THR A 105 -15.72 5.18 3.17
N ASP A 106 -14.91 4.13 3.25
CA ASP A 106 -13.53 4.25 3.74
C ASP A 106 -12.67 5.08 2.77
N LEU A 107 -12.97 5.00 1.47
CA LEU A 107 -12.25 5.76 0.45
C LEU A 107 -12.56 7.26 0.51
N ASP A 108 -13.74 7.62 0.96
CA ASP A 108 -14.16 9.04 1.05
C ASP A 108 -13.31 9.83 2.04
N ALA A 109 -12.73 9.16 3.03
CA ALA A 109 -11.88 9.79 4.04
C ALA A 109 -10.44 10.00 3.55
N LEU A 110 -10.09 9.45 2.38
CA LEU A 110 -8.73 9.48 1.86
C LEU A 110 -8.50 10.70 0.96
N MET A 111 -7.22 11.01 0.73
CA MET A 111 -6.83 12.13 -0.12
C MET A 111 -6.75 11.69 -1.58
N ASP A 112 -7.12 12.58 -2.51
CA ASP A 112 -6.81 12.40 -3.92
C ASP A 112 -5.35 12.79 -4.17
N GLU A 113 -4.91 12.67 -5.42
CA GLU A 113 -3.53 12.95 -5.78
C GLU A 113 -3.12 14.39 -5.47
N SER A 114 -3.98 15.37 -5.77
CA SER A 114 -3.70 16.78 -5.50
C SER A 114 -3.61 17.08 -4.01
N GLN A 115 -4.54 16.53 -3.24
CA GLN A 115 -4.54 16.69 -1.79
C GLN A 115 -3.31 16.08 -1.14
N TYR A 116 -2.92 14.91 -1.62
CA TYR A 116 -1.75 14.21 -1.10
C TYR A 116 -0.47 14.98 -1.42
N ALA A 117 -0.35 15.52 -2.64
CA ALA A 117 0.81 16.33 -3.04
C ALA A 117 0.97 17.55 -2.12
N GLU A 118 -0.13 18.21 -1.78
CA GLU A 118 -0.13 19.33 -0.83
C GLU A 118 0.28 18.88 0.58
N PHE A 119 -0.22 17.71 1.00
CA PHE A 119 0.11 17.15 2.31
C PHE A 119 1.60 16.85 2.47
N CYS A 120 2.27 16.43 1.39
CA CYS A 120 3.69 16.07 1.40
C CYS A 120 4.65 17.27 1.32
N LYS A 121 4.14 18.46 1.13
CA LYS A 121 5.00 19.68 1.04
C LYS A 121 5.60 20.06 2.37
#